data_19eaa7c28f763af0433db635e42847cd
#
_entry.id   19eaa7c28f763af0433db635e42847cd
#
_cell.length_a   1.000
_cell.length_b   1.000
_cell.length_c   1.000
_cell.angle_alpha   90.00
_cell.angle_beta   90.00
_cell.angle_gamma   90.00
#
_symmetry.space_group_name_H-M   'P 1'
#
loop_
_entity.id
_entity.type
_entity.pdbx_description
1 polymer ?
#
loop_
_entity_poly.entity_id
_entity_poly.type
_entity_poly.pdbx_seq_one_letter_code
_entity_poly.pdbx_strand_id
1 'polypeptide(L)'
;MVSKKKGLVPVTILRIEEMIYGVNDLNTCVEFIENWGLEKVEYSVNGAVFKTSENQVIKLLMSDDVSLPPTHEQGSTVREVIWGVKNNVDLGNIAAELNLDRDVSVDHNGGLHSQDDCGNFIGFKPAEVIKANIERAEFNFHE
;
A
#
# COMPACT_ATOMS: atom_id res chain seq x y z
N MET A 1 -7.44 27.99 -18.40
CA MET A 1 -7.22 26.65 -18.91
C MET A 1 -8.22 25.69 -18.30
N VAL A 2 -9.00 25.07 -19.08
CA VAL A 2 -10.08 24.21 -18.59
C VAL A 2 -9.50 22.83 -18.29
N SER A 3 -9.53 22.43 -17.03
CA SER A 3 -9.33 21.03 -16.65
C SER A 3 -10.46 20.21 -17.28
N LYS A 4 -10.15 19.46 -18.30
CA LYS A 4 -11.14 18.62 -18.95
C LYS A 4 -11.24 17.31 -18.19
N LYS A 5 -12.24 17.23 -17.35
CA LYS A 5 -12.68 15.95 -16.77
C LYS A 5 -13.50 15.13 -17.77
N LYS A 6 -13.34 15.38 -19.06
CA LYS A 6 -14.03 14.61 -20.10
C LYS A 6 -13.44 13.22 -20.15
N GLY A 7 -14.30 12.24 -19.93
CA GLY A 7 -13.96 10.85 -20.13
C GLY A 7 -13.19 10.22 -18.97
N LEU A 8 -13.39 10.71 -17.75
CA LEU A 8 -12.97 9.96 -16.58
C LEU A 8 -13.62 8.58 -16.65
N VAL A 9 -12.82 7.58 -17.01
CA VAL A 9 -13.25 6.19 -16.94
C VAL A 9 -13.36 5.83 -15.48
N PRO A 10 -14.52 5.35 -15.00
CA PRO A 10 -14.64 4.95 -13.62
C PRO A 10 -13.63 3.86 -13.29
N VAL A 11 -12.87 4.04 -12.22
CA VAL A 11 -11.99 3.03 -11.66
C VAL A 11 -12.49 2.63 -10.29
N THR A 12 -12.31 1.37 -9.92
CA THR A 12 -12.70 0.88 -8.60
C THR A 12 -11.45 0.59 -7.77
N ILE A 13 -11.23 1.45 -6.78
CA ILE A 13 -10.24 1.21 -5.72
C ILE A 13 -10.96 0.47 -4.60
N LEU A 14 -10.46 -0.71 -4.24
CA LEU A 14 -11.12 -1.58 -3.28
C LEU A 14 -10.64 -1.39 -1.85
N ARG A 15 -9.33 -1.20 -1.67
CA ARG A 15 -8.72 -1.16 -0.33
C ARG A 15 -7.27 -0.69 -0.40
N ILE A 16 -6.68 -0.45 0.76
CA ILE A 16 -5.23 -0.38 0.88
C ILE A 16 -4.70 -1.81 0.82
N GLU A 17 -3.84 -2.10 -0.14
CA GLU A 17 -3.25 -3.41 -0.33
C GLU A 17 -1.99 -3.58 0.49
N GLU A 18 -1.17 -2.53 0.56
CA GLU A 18 0.12 -2.58 1.21
C GLU A 18 0.52 -1.21 1.74
N MET A 19 1.09 -1.17 2.94
CA MET A 19 1.75 0.00 3.50
C MET A 19 3.21 -0.32 3.74
N ILE A 20 4.10 0.51 3.21
CA ILE A 20 5.54 0.33 3.32
C ILE A 20 6.11 1.43 4.20
N TYR A 21 6.81 1.02 5.25
CA TYR A 21 7.45 1.91 6.22
C TYR A 21 8.97 1.81 6.12
N GLY A 22 9.64 2.93 6.26
CA GLY A 22 11.05 2.97 6.62
C GLY A 22 11.18 3.22 8.12
N VAL A 23 11.86 2.34 8.85
CA VAL A 23 11.94 2.40 10.31
C VAL A 23 13.39 2.48 10.78
N ASN A 24 13.64 3.16 11.89
CA ASN A 24 14.98 3.27 12.48
C ASN A 24 15.26 2.13 13.45
N ASP A 25 14.27 1.68 14.20
CA ASP A 25 14.36 0.58 15.14
C ASP A 25 13.40 -0.54 14.73
N LEU A 26 13.90 -1.46 13.93
CA LEU A 26 13.09 -2.54 13.38
C LEU A 26 12.52 -3.44 14.48
N ASN A 27 13.33 -3.82 15.46
CA ASN A 27 12.90 -4.74 16.51
C ASN A 27 11.75 -4.18 17.32
N THR A 28 11.84 -2.92 17.73
CA THR A 28 10.76 -2.25 18.47
C THR A 28 9.49 -2.16 17.65
N CYS A 29 9.59 -1.84 16.37
CA CYS A 29 8.42 -1.78 15.47
C CYS A 29 7.80 -3.16 15.24
N VAL A 30 8.62 -4.20 15.09
CA VAL A 30 8.13 -5.58 14.94
C VAL A 30 7.36 -6.01 16.18
N GLU A 31 7.92 -5.80 17.37
CA GLU A 31 7.27 -6.13 18.64
C GLU A 31 5.92 -5.40 18.79
N PHE A 32 5.88 -4.11 18.44
CA PHE A 32 4.67 -3.32 18.49
C PHE A 32 3.56 -3.90 17.60
N ILE A 33 3.90 -4.25 16.36
CA ILE A 33 2.92 -4.76 15.40
C ILE A 33 2.48 -6.17 15.75
N GLU A 34 3.37 -7.02 16.25
CA GLU A 34 2.99 -8.34 16.78
C GLU A 34 2.01 -8.22 17.96
N ASN A 35 2.28 -7.33 18.89
CA ASN A 35 1.40 -7.07 20.03
C ASN A 35 0.05 -6.50 19.59
N TRP A 36 0.03 -5.85 18.44
CA TRP A 36 -1.19 -5.33 17.84
C TRP A 36 -2.07 -6.42 17.21
N GLY A 37 -1.50 -7.60 17.00
CA GLY A 37 -2.24 -8.78 16.58
C GLY A 37 -2.14 -9.12 15.10
N LEU A 38 -1.24 -8.49 14.34
CA LEU A 38 -0.98 -8.88 12.96
C LEU A 38 -0.08 -10.12 12.90
N GLU A 39 -0.28 -10.92 11.86
CA GLU A 39 0.55 -12.11 11.61
C GLU A 39 1.89 -11.69 11.03
N LYS A 40 2.97 -12.07 11.69
CA LYS A 40 4.33 -11.92 11.18
C LYS A 40 4.63 -13.03 10.18
N VAL A 41 4.80 -12.67 8.91
CA VAL A 41 5.05 -13.60 7.79
C VAL A 41 6.54 -13.77 7.54
N GLU A 42 7.29 -12.67 7.60
CA GLU A 42 8.73 -12.66 7.41
C GLU A 42 9.40 -11.73 8.43
N TYR A 43 10.59 -12.11 8.87
CA TYR A 43 11.42 -11.27 9.71
C TYR A 43 12.89 -11.59 9.51
N SER A 44 13.67 -10.56 9.24
CA SER A 44 15.12 -10.61 9.12
C SER A 44 15.75 -9.34 9.70
N VAL A 45 17.06 -9.25 9.68
CA VAL A 45 17.77 -8.04 10.11
C VAL A 45 17.48 -6.83 9.22
N ASN A 46 17.00 -7.05 8.01
CA ASN A 46 16.75 -6.00 7.00
C ASN A 46 15.30 -5.54 6.94
N GLY A 47 14.36 -6.31 7.49
CA GLY A 47 12.96 -5.96 7.41
C GLY A 47 12.02 -7.03 7.93
N ALA A 48 10.74 -6.71 7.90
CA ALA A 48 9.67 -7.60 8.31
C ALA A 48 8.42 -7.40 7.45
N VAL A 49 7.63 -8.45 7.32
CA VAL A 49 6.36 -8.44 6.60
C VAL A 49 5.28 -8.99 7.53
N PHE A 50 4.19 -8.24 7.63
CA PHE A 50 3.00 -8.63 8.40
C PHE A 50 1.80 -8.67 7.47
N LYS A 51 0.83 -9.49 7.81
CA LYS A 51 -0.45 -9.59 7.09
C LYS A 51 -1.63 -9.51 8.04
N THR A 52 -2.69 -8.88 7.52
CA THR A 52 -4.02 -8.98 8.12
C THR A 52 -4.71 -10.27 7.68
N SER A 53 -5.82 -10.61 8.31
CA SER A 53 -6.66 -11.74 7.92
C SER A 53 -7.22 -11.63 6.50
N GLU A 54 -7.28 -10.42 5.95
CA GLU A 54 -7.73 -10.15 4.57
C GLU A 54 -6.56 -10.04 3.59
N ASN A 55 -5.38 -10.47 3.98
CA ASN A 55 -4.15 -10.48 3.18
C ASN A 55 -3.60 -9.10 2.81
N GLN A 56 -3.98 -8.06 3.54
CA GLN A 56 -3.33 -6.75 3.43
C GLN A 56 -1.95 -6.82 4.09
N VAL A 57 -1.00 -6.11 3.53
CA VAL A 57 0.42 -6.21 3.91
C VAL A 57 0.89 -4.94 4.62
N ILE A 58 1.60 -5.10 5.72
CA ILE A 58 2.46 -4.06 6.29
C ILE A 58 3.90 -4.53 6.13
N LYS A 59 4.70 -3.74 5.45
CA LYS A 59 6.10 -4.01 5.21
C LYS A 59 6.97 -3.00 5.93
N LEU A 60 7.89 -3.49 6.75
CA LEU A 60 8.87 -2.67 7.43
C LEU A 60 10.24 -2.91 6.80
N LEU A 61 10.92 -1.84 6.40
CA LEU A 61 12.31 -1.85 5.96
C LEU A 61 13.11 -0.87 6.83
N MET A 62 14.40 -1.05 6.89
CA MET A 62 15.26 -0.05 7.53
C MET A 62 15.15 1.27 6.78
N SER A 63 15.17 2.38 7.49
CA SER A 63 14.95 3.72 6.91
C SER A 63 15.99 4.13 5.87
N ASP A 64 17.16 3.51 5.87
CA ASP A 64 18.23 3.71 4.89
C ASP A 64 18.21 2.71 3.75
N ASP A 65 17.21 1.85 3.66
CA ASP A 65 17.08 0.89 2.56
C ASP A 65 16.93 1.63 1.23
N VAL A 66 17.80 1.32 0.29
CA VAL A 66 17.87 2.02 -1.01
C VAL A 66 16.67 1.75 -1.91
N SER A 67 15.90 0.70 -1.65
CA SER A 67 14.69 0.39 -2.40
C SER A 67 13.49 1.26 -2.00
N LEU A 68 13.57 1.94 -0.86
CA LEU A 68 12.51 2.81 -0.39
C LEU A 68 12.46 4.12 -1.20
N PRO A 69 11.26 4.63 -1.49
CA PRO A 69 11.12 5.98 -1.99
C PRO A 69 11.73 6.99 -1.02
N PRO A 70 12.29 8.11 -1.53
CA PRO A 70 12.84 9.15 -0.68
C PRO A 70 11.77 9.79 0.21
N THR A 71 12.19 10.35 1.33
CA THR A 71 11.31 11.09 2.23
C THR A 71 11.96 12.40 2.64
N HIS A 72 11.13 13.39 2.95
CA HIS A 72 11.55 14.64 3.55
C HIS A 72 11.48 14.59 5.09
N GLU A 73 10.87 13.54 5.62
CA GLU A 73 10.72 13.33 7.06
C GLU A 73 11.87 12.52 7.62
N GLN A 74 12.28 12.85 8.83
CA GLN A 74 13.27 12.08 9.58
C GLN A 74 12.56 11.06 10.46
N GLY A 75 13.25 9.97 10.74
CA GLY A 75 12.74 8.92 11.62
C GLY A 75 11.92 7.85 10.89
N SER A 76 11.13 7.14 11.66
CA SER A 76 10.25 6.09 11.14
C SER A 76 9.01 6.70 10.53
N THR A 77 8.77 6.41 9.26
CA THR A 77 7.65 7.02 8.52
C THR A 77 7.13 6.10 7.41
N VAL A 78 5.89 6.34 6.99
CA VAL A 78 5.33 5.71 5.79
C VAL A 78 6.07 6.22 4.56
N ARG A 79 6.52 5.30 3.73
CA ARG A 79 7.24 5.62 2.50
C ARG A 79 6.40 5.47 1.25
N GLU A 80 5.49 4.52 1.26
CA GLU A 80 4.56 4.30 0.15
C GLU A 80 3.29 3.62 0.64
N VAL A 81 2.15 4.01 0.06
CA VAL A 81 0.87 3.33 0.24
C VAL A 81 0.45 2.75 -1.12
N ILE A 82 0.19 1.45 -1.16
CA ILE A 82 -0.23 0.76 -2.38
C ILE A 82 -1.71 0.42 -2.27
N TRP A 83 -2.47 0.97 -3.21
CA TRP A 83 -3.90 0.77 -3.31
C TRP A 83 -4.22 -0.45 -4.17
N GLY A 84 -5.14 -1.26 -3.72
CA GLY A 84 -5.67 -2.39 -4.47
C GLY A 84 -6.83 -1.97 -5.36
N VAL A 85 -6.71 -2.23 -6.66
CA VAL A 85 -7.74 -1.95 -7.64
C VAL A 85 -8.44 -3.24 -8.09
N LYS A 86 -9.60 -3.09 -8.71
CA LYS A 86 -10.45 -4.22 -9.06
C LYS A 86 -9.81 -5.16 -10.08
N ASN A 87 -9.15 -4.62 -11.10
CA ASN A 87 -8.58 -5.41 -12.19
C ASN A 87 -7.51 -4.63 -12.97
N ASN A 88 -6.89 -5.29 -13.93
CA ASN A 88 -5.86 -4.67 -14.79
C ASN A 88 -6.40 -3.58 -15.72
N VAL A 89 -7.67 -3.60 -16.09
CA VAL A 89 -8.28 -2.53 -16.90
C VAL A 89 -8.31 -1.24 -16.10
N ASP A 90 -8.75 -1.31 -14.86
CA ASP A 90 -8.74 -0.14 -13.96
C ASP A 90 -7.32 0.36 -13.72
N LEU A 91 -6.35 -0.55 -13.57
CA LEU A 91 -4.95 -0.20 -13.42
C LEU A 91 -4.43 0.59 -14.63
N GLY A 92 -4.75 0.15 -15.85
CA GLY A 92 -4.39 0.85 -17.08
C GLY A 92 -5.04 2.23 -17.19
N ASN A 93 -6.26 2.38 -16.74
CA ASN A 93 -6.97 3.66 -16.72
C ASN A 93 -6.34 4.62 -15.71
N ILE A 94 -5.91 4.14 -14.56
CA ILE A 94 -5.17 4.94 -13.57
C ILE A 94 -3.85 5.41 -14.16
N ALA A 95 -3.10 4.52 -14.79
CA ALA A 95 -1.83 4.87 -15.43
C ALA A 95 -2.00 5.98 -16.47
N ALA A 96 -3.01 5.87 -17.33
CA ALA A 96 -3.31 6.87 -18.35
C ALA A 96 -3.65 8.23 -17.73
N GLU A 97 -4.45 8.24 -16.68
CA GLU A 97 -4.84 9.49 -16.00
C GLU A 97 -3.65 10.14 -15.29
N LEU A 98 -2.85 9.39 -14.56
CA LEU A 98 -1.69 9.92 -13.86
C LEU A 98 -0.61 10.43 -14.82
N ASN A 99 -0.41 9.77 -15.96
CA ASN A 99 0.56 10.18 -16.96
C ASN A 99 0.24 11.54 -17.61
N LEU A 100 -0.96 12.07 -17.44
CA LEU A 100 -1.30 13.38 -17.97
C LEU A 100 -0.54 14.53 -17.31
N ASP A 101 -0.16 14.38 -16.04
CA ASP A 101 0.44 15.46 -15.27
C ASP A 101 1.60 15.04 -14.35
N ARG A 102 1.98 13.79 -14.32
CA ARG A 102 3.07 13.29 -13.46
C ARG A 102 3.71 12.02 -14.02
N ASP A 103 4.87 11.68 -13.45
CA ASP A 103 5.59 10.47 -13.83
C ASP A 103 4.92 9.23 -13.19
N VAL A 104 4.81 8.18 -14.00
CA VAL A 104 4.33 6.87 -13.56
C VAL A 104 5.36 5.83 -13.95
N SER A 105 5.82 5.05 -12.99
CA SER A 105 6.67 3.89 -13.25
C SER A 105 5.90 2.60 -13.08
N VAL A 106 6.35 1.56 -13.77
CA VAL A 106 5.77 0.22 -13.69
C VAL A 106 6.84 -0.72 -13.15
N ASP A 107 6.53 -1.45 -12.08
CA ASP A 107 7.46 -2.44 -11.56
C ASP A 107 7.41 -3.75 -12.35
N HIS A 108 8.31 -4.69 -12.01
CA HIS A 108 8.42 -5.96 -12.74
C HIS A 108 7.19 -6.87 -12.59
N ASN A 109 6.32 -6.62 -11.64
CA ASN A 109 5.05 -7.32 -11.43
C ASN A 109 3.85 -6.61 -12.06
N GLY A 110 4.08 -5.48 -12.72
CA GLY A 110 3.04 -4.68 -13.35
C GLY A 110 2.37 -3.67 -12.42
N GLY A 111 2.82 -3.52 -11.19
CA GLY A 111 2.36 -2.50 -10.26
C GLY A 111 2.76 -1.10 -10.70
N LEU A 112 1.90 -0.12 -10.45
CA LEU A 112 2.16 1.28 -10.77
C LEU A 112 2.70 2.02 -9.55
N HIS A 113 3.62 2.96 -9.79
CA HIS A 113 4.18 3.83 -8.78
C HIS A 113 4.20 5.27 -9.27
N SER A 114 3.76 6.18 -8.41
CA SER A 114 3.68 7.61 -8.72
C SER A 114 3.73 8.43 -7.42
N GLN A 115 3.39 9.69 -7.50
CA GLN A 115 3.23 10.57 -6.35
C GLN A 115 1.85 11.24 -6.39
N ASP A 116 1.29 11.50 -5.21
CA ASP A 116 0.08 12.31 -5.11
C ASP A 116 0.40 13.81 -5.20
N ASP A 117 -0.61 14.65 -5.12
CA ASP A 117 -0.44 16.11 -5.22
C ASP A 117 0.35 16.72 -4.07
N CYS A 118 0.49 16.01 -2.96
CA CYS A 118 1.29 16.42 -1.80
C CYS A 118 2.71 15.89 -1.85
N GLY A 119 3.08 15.12 -2.87
CA GLY A 119 4.40 14.51 -3.02
C GLY A 119 4.58 13.19 -2.28
N ASN A 120 3.52 12.61 -1.73
CA ASN A 120 3.59 11.29 -1.12
C ASN A 120 3.66 10.21 -2.19
N PHE A 121 4.47 9.19 -1.95
CA PHE A 121 4.55 8.06 -2.87
C PHE A 121 3.35 7.14 -2.72
N ILE A 122 2.74 6.83 -3.84
CA ILE A 122 1.57 5.97 -3.97
C ILE A 122 1.82 4.90 -5.02
N GLY A 123 1.19 3.76 -4.83
CA GLY A 123 1.21 2.67 -5.80
C GLY A 123 -0.18 2.11 -6.02
N PHE A 124 -0.31 1.33 -7.07
CA PHE A 124 -1.55 0.65 -7.43
C PHE A 124 -1.24 -0.73 -7.98
N LYS A 125 -2.01 -1.71 -7.56
CA LYS A 125 -1.96 -3.07 -8.11
C LYS A 125 -3.34 -3.72 -8.02
N PRO A 126 -3.62 -4.78 -8.78
CA PRO A 126 -4.85 -5.51 -8.59
C PRO A 126 -4.93 -6.06 -7.17
N ALA A 127 -6.08 -5.91 -6.53
CA ALA A 127 -6.28 -6.38 -5.17
C ALA A 127 -6.27 -7.92 -5.12
N GLU A 128 -5.51 -8.47 -4.19
CA GLU A 128 -5.51 -9.91 -3.89
C GLU A 128 -6.57 -10.20 -2.83
N VAL A 129 -7.84 -10.11 -3.22
CA VAL A 129 -8.93 -10.44 -2.32
C VAL A 129 -9.05 -11.97 -2.22
N ILE A 130 -8.52 -12.52 -1.13
CA ILE A 130 -8.83 -13.88 -0.75
C ILE A 130 -10.21 -13.83 -0.11
N LYS A 131 -11.18 -14.55 -0.70
CA LYS A 131 -12.42 -14.86 0.01
C LYS A 131 -12.04 -15.78 1.17
N ALA A 132 -11.65 -15.20 2.28
CA ALA A 132 -11.50 -15.97 3.50
C ALA A 132 -12.90 -16.41 3.91
N ASN A 133 -13.09 -17.73 4.11
CA ASN A 133 -14.22 -18.26 4.88
C ASN A 133 -14.03 -17.86 6.35
N ILE A 134 -14.05 -16.57 6.61
CA ILE A 134 -14.11 -16.08 7.97
C ILE A 134 -15.59 -16.04 8.28
N GLU A 135 -16.03 -16.99 9.10
CA GLU A 135 -17.27 -16.76 9.85
C GLU A 135 -17.07 -15.44 10.57
N ARG A 136 -17.80 -14.42 10.12
CA ARG A 136 -17.85 -13.16 10.85
C ARG A 136 -18.34 -13.49 12.23
N ALA A 137 -17.52 -13.30 13.23
CA ALA A 137 -17.97 -13.29 14.60
C ALA A 137 -19.14 -12.30 14.66
N GLU A 138 -20.32 -12.80 15.01
CA GLU A 138 -21.45 -11.94 15.25
C GLU A 138 -21.07 -10.96 16.36
N PHE A 139 -21.02 -9.69 16.02
CA PHE A 139 -20.91 -8.67 17.05
C PHE A 139 -22.20 -8.71 17.85
N ASN A 140 -22.12 -9.25 19.05
CA ASN A 140 -23.18 -9.08 20.01
C ASN A 140 -23.20 -7.62 20.42
N PHE A 141 -24.10 -6.85 19.82
CA PHE A 141 -24.44 -5.56 20.37
C PHE A 141 -25.25 -5.82 21.65
N HIS A 142 -24.63 -5.59 22.80
CA HIS A 142 -25.36 -5.46 24.03
C HIS A 142 -26.04 -4.09 24.03
N GLU A 143 -27.34 -4.11 23.98
CA GLU A 143 -28.13 -2.91 24.29
C GLU A 143 -27.88 -2.46 25.74
#